data_43ebe908a69105d7df6d2fa915189885
#
_entry.id   43ebe908a69105d7df6d2fa915189885
#
_cell.length_a   1.000
_cell.length_b   1.000
_cell.length_c   1.000
_cell.angle_alpha   90.00
_cell.angle_beta   90.00
_cell.angle_gamma   90.00
#
_symmetry.space_group_name_H-M   'P 1'
#
loop_
_entity.id
_entity.type
_entity.pdbx_description
1 polymer ?
#
loop_
_entity_poly.entity_id
_entity_poly.type
_entity_poly.pdbx_seq_one_letter_code
_entity_poly.pdbx_strand_id
1 'polypeptide(L)'
;MLGVFGLSACDDIDDFTTSPNNLLTFSTDTVRIDTVFSTVPSSMHDFWVSNRSGKGLRCTSVRLEGGNQNGFRVNVDGVYLSPEQGYKANGIEVRNKDSIRVFVEVTTAVNHGDAPKELNDRLVFALESGVEQKVVLNAWSWDADFVRNKTITTDYTITAGKPLVVYGPLTVEEGATLTIAPGATLYFHDGAGIDVKGRLVCKGTADQPVTLRGDRLDRMFDYLPYDRMSGLWNGIHFLEKSYDNRMEFTDLHSAFHGVRVDSSDVARQTLTIANSTIHNCQGHALYVEKSKVTVENSQLTNALNNCLGVDGGDVQVNNCTLAQFYPFDSNRASALNFSALKHPLQQFVCRNTLITGYSADEMMGGKPVKDATGEDAAEPNAFNYKFENCVIRTPEVTDEEELPHFVNVVFEEKENADSVCTNHFKKVDGDKQDYDFRLAKTSVAIDRADPATATKTDRNAIPRDERPDVGAYEFKEEKTEEPNPQE
;
A
#
# COMPACT_ATOMS: atom_id res chain seq x y z
N MET A 1 69.48 -28.31 21.01
CA MET A 1 68.83 -28.30 19.71
C MET A 1 67.69 -27.28 19.77
N LEU A 2 67.92 -26.06 19.34
CA LEU A 2 66.88 -25.03 19.23
C LEU A 2 66.29 -25.15 17.81
N GLY A 3 65.02 -25.54 17.75
CA GLY A 3 64.23 -25.54 16.48
C GLY A 3 63.79 -24.09 16.16
N VAL A 4 64.31 -23.54 15.06
CA VAL A 4 63.86 -22.29 14.47
C VAL A 4 62.59 -22.60 13.67
N PHE A 5 61.42 -22.22 14.20
CA PHE A 5 60.17 -22.15 13.44
C PHE A 5 60.25 -20.92 12.51
N GLY A 6 60.51 -21.16 11.23
CA GLY A 6 60.36 -20.16 10.23
C GLY A 6 58.88 -19.84 10.05
N LEU A 7 58.47 -18.62 10.42
CA LEU A 7 57.19 -18.04 10.00
C LEU A 7 57.36 -17.68 8.51
N SER A 8 56.85 -18.52 7.61
CA SER A 8 56.63 -18.09 6.20
C SER A 8 55.46 -17.11 6.24
N ALA A 9 55.77 -15.81 6.19
CA ALA A 9 54.81 -14.84 5.78
C ALA A 9 54.44 -15.15 4.31
N CYS A 10 53.21 -15.52 4.06
CA CYS A 10 52.67 -15.50 2.69
C CYS A 10 52.60 -14.02 2.27
N ASP A 11 53.66 -13.54 1.59
CA ASP A 11 53.57 -12.41 0.70
C ASP A 11 52.75 -12.88 -0.51
N ASP A 12 51.43 -12.80 -0.42
CA ASP A 12 50.58 -12.79 -1.60
C ASP A 12 50.84 -11.46 -2.35
N ILE A 13 51.90 -11.44 -3.14
CA ILE A 13 52.10 -10.38 -4.12
C ILE A 13 50.99 -10.56 -5.14
N ASP A 14 49.94 -9.71 -5.04
CA ASP A 14 48.89 -9.67 -6.04
C ASP A 14 49.47 -9.42 -7.40
N ASP A 15 49.47 -10.46 -8.23
CA ASP A 15 49.97 -10.38 -9.61
C ASP A 15 48.82 -9.87 -10.50
N PHE A 16 48.88 -8.59 -10.86
CA PHE A 16 47.93 -7.93 -11.77
C PHE A 16 48.24 -8.28 -13.22
N THR A 17 47.19 -8.39 -14.04
CA THR A 17 47.32 -8.72 -15.47
C THR A 17 46.69 -7.69 -16.39
N THR A 18 47.30 -7.48 -17.53
CA THR A 18 46.76 -6.67 -18.64
C THR A 18 46.23 -7.54 -19.79
N SER A 19 45.97 -8.83 -19.52
CA SER A 19 45.38 -9.72 -20.53
C SER A 19 43.91 -9.33 -20.81
N PRO A 20 43.55 -9.12 -22.09
CA PRO A 20 42.14 -8.79 -22.43
C PRO A 20 41.14 -9.95 -22.22
N ASN A 21 41.64 -11.17 -21.99
CA ASN A 21 40.78 -12.33 -21.68
C ASN A 21 40.36 -12.37 -20.22
N ASN A 22 40.98 -11.59 -19.36
CA ASN A 22 40.64 -11.52 -17.94
C ASN A 22 39.67 -10.36 -17.72
N LEU A 23 38.44 -10.73 -17.33
CA LEU A 23 37.33 -9.80 -17.22
C LEU A 23 36.77 -9.80 -15.80
N LEU A 24 36.14 -8.69 -15.40
CA LEU A 24 35.30 -8.58 -14.22
C LEU A 24 33.96 -9.28 -14.45
N THR A 25 33.36 -9.74 -13.36
CA THR A 25 32.00 -10.31 -13.34
C THR A 25 31.11 -9.41 -12.50
N PHE A 26 29.97 -9.01 -13.04
CA PHE A 26 29.00 -8.14 -12.37
C PHE A 26 27.81 -8.96 -11.86
N SER A 27 27.29 -8.66 -10.66
CA SER A 27 26.10 -9.30 -10.12
C SER A 27 24.83 -8.89 -10.88
N THR A 28 24.86 -7.77 -11.60
CA THR A 28 23.81 -7.32 -12.51
C THR A 28 24.42 -6.60 -13.71
N ASP A 29 23.76 -6.63 -14.84
CA ASP A 29 24.10 -5.84 -16.04
C ASP A 29 23.40 -4.47 -16.06
N THR A 30 22.33 -4.33 -15.23
CA THR A 30 21.51 -3.12 -15.17
C THR A 30 21.07 -2.84 -13.73
N VAL A 31 21.38 -1.66 -13.23
CA VAL A 31 20.81 -1.12 -11.98
C VAL A 31 19.55 -0.35 -12.35
N ARG A 32 18.39 -0.89 -11.92
CA ARG A 32 17.08 -0.24 -12.11
C ARG A 32 16.68 0.47 -10.85
N ILE A 33 16.66 1.80 -10.92
CA ILE A 33 16.12 2.68 -9.90
C ILE A 33 14.74 3.10 -10.39
N ASP A 34 13.69 2.52 -9.89
CA ASP A 34 12.31 2.77 -10.33
C ASP A 34 12.01 4.27 -10.56
N THR A 35 10.79 4.73 -10.42
CA THR A 35 10.44 6.15 -10.56
C THR A 35 10.85 6.92 -9.31
N VAL A 36 11.42 8.11 -9.48
CA VAL A 36 11.73 9.07 -8.42
C VAL A 36 11.07 10.40 -8.73
N PHE A 37 10.63 11.12 -7.70
CA PHE A 37 10.23 12.51 -7.89
C PHE A 37 11.44 13.39 -8.16
N SER A 38 11.32 14.30 -9.14
CA SER A 38 12.38 15.28 -9.45
C SER A 38 12.79 16.03 -8.18
N THR A 39 14.09 16.25 -8.00
CA THR A 39 14.72 16.90 -6.84
C THR A 39 14.69 16.11 -5.53
N VAL A 40 14.09 14.92 -5.52
CA VAL A 40 14.08 14.01 -4.37
C VAL A 40 15.10 12.89 -4.62
N PRO A 41 16.03 12.62 -3.68
CA PRO A 41 16.96 11.50 -3.81
C PRO A 41 16.23 10.15 -3.83
N SER A 42 16.72 9.23 -4.66
CA SER A 42 16.29 7.83 -4.58
C SER A 42 16.80 7.16 -3.30
N SER A 43 16.30 5.97 -3.00
CA SER A 43 17.01 5.01 -2.16
C SER A 43 18.33 4.61 -2.82
N MET A 44 19.27 4.10 -1.99
CA MET A 44 20.55 3.59 -2.45
C MET A 44 20.39 2.17 -2.97
N HIS A 45 20.86 1.92 -4.18
CA HIS A 45 20.97 0.60 -4.79
C HIS A 45 22.44 0.19 -4.84
N ASP A 46 22.71 -1.10 -4.83
CA ASP A 46 24.07 -1.59 -4.91
C ASP A 46 24.20 -2.85 -5.76
N PHE A 47 25.43 -3.10 -6.22
CA PHE A 47 25.80 -4.32 -6.90
C PHE A 47 27.27 -4.69 -6.64
N TRP A 48 27.59 -5.95 -6.87
CA TRP A 48 28.94 -6.48 -6.69
C TRP A 48 29.68 -6.59 -8.00
N VAL A 49 30.96 -6.23 -7.96
CA VAL A 49 31.93 -6.42 -9.03
C VAL A 49 32.99 -7.39 -8.56
N SER A 50 33.03 -8.57 -9.12
CA SER A 50 33.88 -9.68 -8.68
C SER A 50 34.97 -9.94 -9.71
N ASN A 51 36.16 -10.35 -9.24
CA ASN A 51 37.22 -10.87 -10.08
C ASN A 51 37.45 -12.36 -9.82
N ARG A 52 37.17 -13.17 -10.83
CA ARG A 52 37.38 -14.63 -10.79
C ARG A 52 38.31 -15.09 -11.93
N SER A 53 39.11 -14.18 -12.50
CA SER A 53 39.93 -14.42 -13.67
C SER A 53 41.26 -15.15 -13.38
N GLY A 54 41.62 -15.33 -12.11
CA GLY A 54 42.86 -16.00 -11.68
C GLY A 54 44.03 -15.05 -11.40
N LYS A 55 43.93 -13.75 -11.75
CA LYS A 55 44.91 -12.67 -11.52
C LYS A 55 44.19 -11.43 -11.02
N GLY A 56 44.92 -10.52 -10.35
CA GLY A 56 44.40 -9.20 -10.03
C GLY A 56 44.05 -8.39 -11.27
N LEU A 57 42.97 -7.61 -11.23
CA LEU A 57 42.56 -6.69 -12.27
C LEU A 57 42.56 -5.26 -11.74
N ARG A 58 43.07 -4.34 -12.53
CA ARG A 58 43.01 -2.91 -12.19
C ARG A 58 42.26 -2.15 -13.30
N CYS A 59 41.28 -1.34 -12.85
CA CYS A 59 40.63 -0.37 -13.71
C CYS A 59 41.46 0.91 -13.74
N THR A 60 41.90 1.33 -14.91
CA THR A 60 42.50 2.66 -15.10
C THR A 60 41.56 3.77 -14.74
N SER A 61 40.26 3.54 -15.02
CA SER A 61 39.16 4.40 -14.54
C SER A 61 37.86 3.68 -14.45
N VAL A 62 37.02 4.08 -13.47
CA VAL A 62 35.58 3.80 -13.44
C VAL A 62 34.87 5.14 -13.55
N ARG A 63 33.96 5.31 -14.52
CA ARG A 63 33.35 6.61 -14.83
C ARG A 63 31.90 6.49 -15.29
N LEU A 64 31.13 7.57 -15.06
CA LEU A 64 29.82 7.76 -15.72
C LEU A 64 30.06 8.18 -17.17
N GLU A 65 29.50 7.47 -18.14
CA GLU A 65 29.66 7.73 -19.58
C GLU A 65 29.06 9.10 -19.96
N GLY A 66 27.87 9.43 -19.41
CA GLY A 66 27.19 10.70 -19.61
C GLY A 66 27.69 11.84 -18.72
N GLY A 67 28.67 11.62 -17.84
CA GLY A 67 29.21 12.66 -16.95
C GLY A 67 28.16 13.26 -16.00
N ASN A 68 27.32 12.43 -15.44
CA ASN A 68 26.24 12.81 -14.48
C ASN A 68 25.17 13.79 -15.01
N GLN A 69 24.91 13.82 -16.29
CA GLN A 69 23.88 14.70 -16.87
C GLN A 69 22.45 14.36 -16.36
N ASN A 70 22.23 13.11 -15.90
CA ASN A 70 20.97 12.59 -15.41
C ASN A 70 20.84 12.58 -13.87
N GLY A 71 21.87 13.04 -13.15
CA GLY A 71 21.86 13.13 -11.69
C GLY A 71 22.23 11.83 -10.96
N PHE A 72 22.80 10.82 -11.63
CA PHE A 72 23.31 9.62 -10.98
C PHE A 72 24.52 9.94 -10.11
N ARG A 73 24.53 9.43 -8.89
CA ARG A 73 25.64 9.53 -7.95
C ARG A 73 26.14 8.11 -7.64
N VAL A 74 27.43 7.91 -7.84
CA VAL A 74 28.01 6.57 -7.74
C VAL A 74 29.19 6.58 -6.77
N ASN A 75 29.27 5.58 -5.91
CA ASN A 75 30.42 5.29 -5.06
C ASN A 75 30.95 3.90 -5.44
N VAL A 76 32.22 3.83 -5.80
CA VAL A 76 32.89 2.59 -6.19
C VAL A 76 33.94 2.26 -5.13
N ASP A 77 33.71 1.24 -4.35
CA ASP A 77 34.62 0.76 -3.29
C ASP A 77 35.09 1.90 -2.33
N GLY A 78 34.13 2.71 -1.86
CA GLY A 78 34.42 3.86 -1.00
C GLY A 78 34.83 5.14 -1.72
N VAL A 79 35.08 5.13 -3.05
CA VAL A 79 35.44 6.30 -3.83
C VAL A 79 34.22 6.90 -4.53
N TYR A 80 33.83 8.10 -4.13
CA TYR A 80 32.73 8.83 -4.76
C TYR A 80 33.17 9.42 -6.09
N LEU A 81 32.39 9.20 -7.17
CA LEU A 81 32.63 9.81 -8.49
C LEU A 81 32.18 11.28 -8.47
N SER A 82 33.03 12.15 -7.94
CA SER A 82 32.71 13.55 -7.70
C SER A 82 32.85 14.42 -8.97
N PRO A 83 32.15 15.59 -9.00
CA PRO A 83 32.28 16.58 -10.05
C PRO A 83 33.74 17.07 -10.24
N GLU A 84 34.45 17.26 -9.11
CA GLU A 84 35.84 17.75 -9.10
C GLU A 84 36.79 16.79 -9.81
N GLN A 85 36.43 15.49 -9.83
CA GLN A 85 37.21 14.45 -10.51
C GLN A 85 36.64 14.11 -11.89
N GLY A 86 35.68 14.90 -12.42
CA GLY A 86 35.02 14.66 -13.70
C GLY A 86 34.18 13.37 -13.70
N TYR A 87 33.53 13.04 -12.56
CA TYR A 87 32.68 11.86 -12.37
C TYR A 87 33.40 10.55 -12.68
N LYS A 88 34.63 10.41 -12.22
CA LYS A 88 35.47 9.21 -12.39
C LYS A 88 36.31 8.92 -11.15
N ALA A 89 36.59 7.65 -10.92
CA ALA A 89 37.62 7.15 -10.02
C ALA A 89 38.72 6.46 -10.82
N ASN A 90 39.98 6.59 -10.42
CA ASN A 90 41.12 5.98 -11.09
C ASN A 90 41.78 4.92 -10.21
N GLY A 91 42.42 3.93 -10.82
CA GLY A 91 43.22 2.94 -10.11
C GLY A 91 42.44 2.01 -9.21
N ILE A 92 41.18 1.71 -9.53
CA ILE A 92 40.36 0.76 -8.75
C ILE A 92 40.89 -0.65 -8.99
N GLU A 93 41.28 -1.32 -7.91
CA GLU A 93 41.83 -2.67 -7.93
C GLU A 93 40.79 -3.68 -7.46
N VAL A 94 40.67 -4.79 -8.18
CA VAL A 94 39.89 -5.96 -7.75
C VAL A 94 40.82 -7.15 -7.74
N ARG A 95 41.23 -7.61 -6.56
CA ARG A 95 42.18 -8.69 -6.40
C ARG A 95 41.61 -10.02 -6.87
N ASN A 96 42.45 -10.98 -7.11
CA ASN A 96 42.02 -12.32 -7.51
C ASN A 96 41.11 -12.96 -6.41
N LYS A 97 39.96 -13.47 -6.80
CA LYS A 97 38.94 -14.06 -5.93
C LYS A 97 38.28 -13.06 -4.95
N ASP A 98 38.47 -11.78 -5.18
CA ASP A 98 37.88 -10.70 -4.40
C ASP A 98 36.72 -10.02 -5.12
N SER A 99 36.02 -9.15 -4.42
CA SER A 99 34.93 -8.33 -4.96
C SER A 99 34.87 -6.97 -4.28
N ILE A 100 34.44 -5.96 -5.05
CA ILE A 100 34.15 -4.61 -4.58
C ILE A 100 32.66 -4.35 -4.69
N ARG A 101 32.15 -3.43 -3.87
CA ARG A 101 30.75 -3.02 -3.87
C ARG A 101 30.60 -1.65 -4.49
N VAL A 102 29.58 -1.51 -5.34
CA VAL A 102 29.25 -0.26 -6.00
C VAL A 102 27.88 0.18 -5.54
N PHE A 103 27.77 1.42 -5.08
CA PHE A 103 26.53 2.05 -4.64
C PHE A 103 26.10 3.09 -5.66
N VAL A 104 24.81 3.10 -5.97
CA VAL A 104 24.20 4.00 -6.94
C VAL A 104 22.94 4.60 -6.36
N GLU A 105 22.79 5.91 -6.48
CA GLU A 105 21.56 6.65 -6.22
C GLU A 105 21.35 7.70 -7.31
N VAL A 106 20.15 8.27 -7.42
CA VAL A 106 19.86 9.33 -8.38
C VAL A 106 19.10 10.48 -7.70
N THR A 107 19.46 11.70 -8.07
CA THR A 107 18.65 12.91 -7.79
C THR A 107 18.53 13.67 -9.09
N THR A 108 17.32 13.65 -9.66
CA THR A 108 17.09 14.21 -10.99
C THR A 108 16.76 15.70 -10.93
N ALA A 109 17.04 16.44 -11.98
CA ALA A 109 16.52 17.79 -12.15
C ALA A 109 15.04 17.75 -12.57
N VAL A 110 14.35 18.88 -12.42
CA VAL A 110 13.00 19.08 -12.96
C VAL A 110 13.04 18.91 -14.47
N ASN A 111 12.13 18.11 -15.01
CA ASN A 111 12.08 17.76 -16.43
C ASN A 111 11.04 18.59 -17.23
N HIS A 112 10.17 19.37 -16.53
CA HIS A 112 9.09 20.19 -17.08
C HIS A 112 8.06 19.41 -17.89
N GLY A 113 7.89 18.09 -17.60
CA GLY A 113 6.93 17.20 -18.24
C GLY A 113 5.78 16.81 -17.30
N ASP A 114 4.66 16.41 -17.88
CA ASP A 114 3.49 15.93 -17.12
C ASP A 114 3.56 14.42 -16.83
N ALA A 115 4.43 13.69 -17.53
CA ALA A 115 4.64 12.25 -17.39
C ALA A 115 6.06 11.92 -16.94
N PRO A 116 6.28 10.75 -16.33
CA PRO A 116 7.62 10.27 -16.01
C PRO A 116 8.51 10.20 -17.25
N LYS A 117 9.76 10.64 -17.11
CA LYS A 117 10.77 10.62 -18.17
C LYS A 117 11.85 9.60 -17.83
N GLU A 118 12.14 8.71 -18.76
CA GLU A 118 13.21 7.74 -18.63
C GLU A 118 14.59 8.39 -18.71
N LEU A 119 15.49 7.96 -17.83
CA LEU A 119 16.88 8.40 -17.74
C LEU A 119 17.78 7.17 -17.77
N ASN A 120 18.80 7.24 -18.65
CA ASN A 120 19.78 6.17 -18.79
C ASN A 120 21.18 6.75 -18.76
N ASP A 121 22.09 6.07 -18.07
CA ASP A 121 23.53 6.28 -18.14
C ASP A 121 24.25 4.92 -18.09
N ARG A 122 25.55 4.92 -18.22
CA ARG A 122 26.38 3.72 -18.12
C ARG A 122 27.56 3.98 -17.19
N LEU A 123 27.76 3.06 -16.27
CA LEU A 123 29.00 3.03 -15.49
C LEU A 123 30.01 2.16 -16.24
N VAL A 124 31.11 2.80 -16.68
CA VAL A 124 32.15 2.19 -17.52
C VAL A 124 33.36 1.85 -16.66
N PHE A 125 33.74 0.58 -16.67
CA PHE A 125 34.96 0.05 -16.05
C PHE A 125 36.00 -0.16 -17.15
N ALA A 126 37.01 0.75 -17.24
CA ALA A 126 38.09 0.67 -18.19
C ALA A 126 39.28 -0.06 -17.57
N LEU A 127 39.54 -1.30 -18.00
CA LEU A 127 40.64 -2.12 -17.50
C LEU A 127 42.00 -1.66 -18.08
N GLU A 128 43.07 -1.95 -17.37
CA GLU A 128 44.45 -1.74 -17.88
C GLU A 128 44.74 -2.51 -19.19
N SER A 129 44.00 -3.57 -19.45
CA SER A 129 44.04 -4.31 -20.73
C SER A 129 43.48 -3.54 -21.93
N GLY A 130 42.86 -2.36 -21.70
CA GLY A 130 42.15 -1.59 -22.72
C GLY A 130 40.67 -2.05 -22.94
N VAL A 131 40.23 -3.09 -22.29
CA VAL A 131 38.83 -3.54 -22.37
C VAL A 131 37.95 -2.64 -21.52
N GLU A 132 36.84 -2.19 -22.08
CA GLU A 132 35.75 -1.52 -21.32
C GLU A 132 34.57 -2.46 -21.10
N GLN A 133 34.13 -2.58 -19.84
CA GLN A 133 32.91 -3.28 -19.44
C GLN A 133 31.93 -2.25 -18.88
N LYS A 134 30.62 -2.46 -19.09
CA LYS A 134 29.60 -1.46 -18.76
C LYS A 134 28.46 -2.06 -17.98
N VAL A 135 27.96 -1.30 -17.01
CA VAL A 135 26.70 -1.57 -16.31
C VAL A 135 25.74 -0.43 -16.63
N VAL A 136 24.51 -0.76 -17.03
CA VAL A 136 23.47 0.23 -17.33
C VAL A 136 22.88 0.76 -16.02
N LEU A 137 22.71 2.07 -15.94
CA LEU A 137 21.96 2.75 -14.87
C LEU A 137 20.67 3.29 -15.47
N ASN A 138 19.53 2.86 -14.95
CA ASN A 138 18.21 3.24 -15.45
C ASN A 138 17.36 3.79 -14.31
N ALA A 139 16.64 4.87 -14.54
CA ALA A 139 15.68 5.48 -13.63
C ALA A 139 14.58 6.19 -14.41
N TRP A 140 13.46 6.49 -13.74
CA TRP A 140 12.41 7.35 -14.25
C TRP A 140 12.29 8.58 -13.35
N SER A 141 12.24 9.78 -13.93
CA SER A 141 12.07 11.05 -13.22
C SER A 141 10.67 11.60 -13.45
N TRP A 142 9.96 11.91 -12.38
CA TRP A 142 8.59 12.46 -12.44
C TRP A 142 8.50 13.77 -11.67
N ASP A 143 8.09 14.83 -12.36
CA ASP A 143 7.87 16.12 -11.71
C ASP A 143 6.63 16.08 -10.81
N ALA A 144 6.75 16.62 -9.61
CA ALA A 144 5.68 16.72 -8.63
C ALA A 144 5.60 18.12 -8.03
N ASP A 145 4.44 18.49 -7.53
CA ASP A 145 4.28 19.64 -6.67
C ASP A 145 4.47 19.21 -5.21
N PHE A 146 5.10 20.07 -4.41
CA PHE A 146 5.43 19.77 -3.02
C PHE A 146 4.76 20.76 -2.08
N VAL A 147 4.11 20.25 -1.03
CA VAL A 147 3.56 21.04 0.06
C VAL A 147 4.08 20.58 1.41
N ARG A 148 4.29 21.52 2.32
CA ARG A 148 4.75 21.23 3.68
C ARG A 148 3.87 21.91 4.70
N ASN A 149 3.32 21.13 5.68
CA ASN A 149 2.50 21.65 6.79
C ASN A 149 1.43 22.64 6.28
N LYS A 150 0.63 22.22 5.28
CA LYS A 150 -0.35 23.13 4.63
C LYS A 150 -1.65 23.19 5.42
N THR A 151 -2.05 24.41 5.77
CA THR A 151 -3.37 24.70 6.36
C THR A 151 -4.28 25.29 5.30
N ILE A 152 -5.47 24.71 5.15
CA ILE A 152 -6.52 25.12 4.21
C ILE A 152 -7.61 25.82 5.04
N THR A 153 -7.72 27.15 4.89
CA THR A 153 -8.64 28.01 5.64
C THR A 153 -9.85 28.49 4.81
N THR A 154 -9.84 28.21 3.51
CA THR A 154 -10.91 28.50 2.55
C THR A 154 -11.03 27.33 1.60
N ASP A 155 -12.12 27.26 0.85
CA ASP A 155 -12.32 26.19 -0.13
C ASP A 155 -11.14 26.06 -1.09
N TYR A 156 -10.63 24.84 -1.22
CA TYR A 156 -9.46 24.53 -2.03
C TYR A 156 -9.67 23.25 -2.83
N THR A 157 -9.26 23.26 -4.10
CA THR A 157 -9.39 22.08 -4.97
C THR A 157 -8.01 21.61 -5.42
N ILE A 158 -7.74 20.33 -5.25
CA ILE A 158 -6.60 19.63 -5.84
C ILE A 158 -7.10 18.94 -7.10
N THR A 159 -6.49 19.27 -8.24
CA THR A 159 -6.85 18.73 -9.57
C THR A 159 -5.90 17.62 -9.99
N ALA A 160 -6.33 16.81 -10.96
CA ALA A 160 -5.45 15.87 -11.65
C ALA A 160 -4.33 16.61 -12.42
N GLY A 161 -3.29 15.89 -12.77
CA GLY A 161 -2.11 16.40 -13.46
C GLY A 161 -0.84 15.97 -12.76
N LYS A 162 0.01 16.91 -12.38
CA LYS A 162 1.20 16.61 -11.59
C LYS A 162 0.82 16.00 -10.23
N PRO A 163 1.52 14.97 -9.77
CA PRO A 163 1.31 14.43 -8.42
C PRO A 163 1.61 15.50 -7.37
N LEU A 164 0.84 15.49 -6.28
CA LEU A 164 1.08 16.32 -5.11
C LEU A 164 1.76 15.49 -4.04
N VAL A 165 2.97 15.89 -3.64
CA VAL A 165 3.70 15.25 -2.52
C VAL A 165 3.55 16.10 -1.27
N VAL A 166 3.03 15.49 -0.20
CA VAL A 166 2.68 16.13 1.06
C VAL A 166 3.69 15.73 2.15
N TYR A 167 4.34 16.74 2.74
CA TYR A 167 5.23 16.59 3.90
C TYR A 167 4.56 17.19 5.14
N GLY A 168 4.38 16.38 6.18
CA GLY A 168 3.69 16.77 7.39
C GLY A 168 2.17 16.93 7.22
N PRO A 169 1.46 17.54 8.19
CA PRO A 169 0.01 17.60 8.16
C PRO A 169 -0.53 18.52 7.05
N LEU A 170 -1.61 18.03 6.40
CA LEU A 170 -2.49 18.80 5.54
C LEU A 170 -3.79 19.02 6.33
N THR A 171 -3.95 20.20 6.92
CA THR A 171 -5.08 20.51 7.81
C THR A 171 -6.16 21.29 7.08
N VAL A 172 -7.41 20.79 7.14
CA VAL A 172 -8.60 21.50 6.64
C VAL A 172 -9.32 22.14 7.83
N GLU A 173 -9.27 23.45 7.93
CA GLU A 173 -9.87 24.19 9.05
C GLU A 173 -11.40 24.26 8.96
N GLU A 174 -12.04 24.55 10.09
CA GLU A 174 -13.49 24.72 10.17
C GLU A 174 -14.00 25.74 9.12
N GLY A 175 -15.09 25.41 8.45
CA GLY A 175 -15.69 26.24 7.39
C GLY A 175 -15.02 26.15 6.03
N ALA A 176 -13.87 25.48 5.91
CA ALA A 176 -13.21 25.23 4.63
C ALA A 176 -13.56 23.83 4.08
N THR A 177 -13.60 23.72 2.76
CA THR A 177 -13.75 22.44 2.05
C THR A 177 -12.50 22.14 1.22
N LEU A 178 -11.87 20.99 1.46
CA LEU A 178 -10.90 20.41 0.54
C LEU A 178 -11.63 19.49 -0.45
N THR A 179 -11.56 19.84 -1.72
CA THR A 179 -12.04 18.97 -2.81
C THR A 179 -10.85 18.33 -3.52
N ILE A 180 -10.87 17.01 -3.67
CA ILE A 180 -9.91 16.26 -4.48
C ILE A 180 -10.64 15.79 -5.73
N ALA A 181 -10.21 16.30 -6.89
CA ALA A 181 -10.87 16.09 -8.18
C ALA A 181 -10.58 14.68 -8.75
N PRO A 182 -11.39 14.20 -9.73
CA PRO A 182 -11.16 12.93 -10.38
C PRO A 182 -9.74 12.80 -10.94
N GLY A 183 -9.11 11.64 -10.77
CA GLY A 183 -7.77 11.32 -11.25
C GLY A 183 -6.62 11.98 -10.49
N ALA A 184 -6.89 12.75 -9.45
CA ALA A 184 -5.85 13.34 -8.63
C ALA A 184 -5.16 12.28 -7.77
N THR A 185 -3.82 12.32 -7.71
CA THR A 185 -3.01 11.46 -6.85
C THR A 185 -2.21 12.30 -5.86
N LEU A 186 -2.37 11.97 -4.57
CA LEU A 186 -1.63 12.57 -3.47
C LEU A 186 -0.67 11.52 -2.88
N TYR A 187 0.57 11.90 -2.76
CA TYR A 187 1.63 11.11 -2.15
C TYR A 187 2.00 11.70 -0.80
N PHE A 188 2.03 10.89 0.23
CA PHE A 188 2.29 11.34 1.59
C PHE A 188 3.62 10.79 2.09
N HIS A 189 4.48 11.70 2.55
CA HIS A 189 5.72 11.35 3.22
C HIS A 189 5.45 10.80 4.62
N ASP A 190 6.42 10.11 5.19
CA ASP A 190 6.34 9.61 6.57
C ASP A 190 5.93 10.72 7.54
N GLY A 191 4.96 10.41 8.42
CA GLY A 191 4.36 11.37 9.36
C GLY A 191 3.39 12.38 8.74
N ALA A 192 3.21 12.39 7.41
CA ALA A 192 2.19 13.22 6.77
C ALA A 192 0.79 12.57 6.86
N GLY A 193 -0.26 13.38 6.76
CA GLY A 193 -1.65 12.94 6.77
C GLY A 193 -2.61 14.08 6.49
N ILE A 194 -3.92 13.79 6.49
CA ILE A 194 -4.96 14.79 6.33
C ILE A 194 -5.77 14.89 7.63
N ASP A 195 -5.70 16.04 8.29
CA ASP A 195 -6.53 16.36 9.46
C ASP A 195 -7.72 17.23 9.03
N VAL A 196 -8.94 16.74 9.20
CA VAL A 196 -10.15 17.41 8.73
C VAL A 196 -10.98 17.91 9.90
N LYS A 197 -10.94 19.23 10.16
CA LYS A 197 -11.86 19.96 11.05
C LYS A 197 -13.04 20.52 10.27
N GLY A 198 -12.81 20.88 9.00
CA GLY A 198 -13.82 21.34 8.06
C GLY A 198 -14.46 20.18 7.28
N ARG A 199 -14.33 20.18 5.96
CA ARG A 199 -14.94 19.20 5.08
C ARG A 199 -13.94 18.66 4.05
N LEU A 200 -13.96 17.34 3.80
CA LEU A 200 -13.22 16.69 2.73
C LEU A 200 -14.19 16.04 1.73
N VAL A 201 -13.96 16.30 0.44
CA VAL A 201 -14.74 15.69 -0.65
C VAL A 201 -13.79 15.14 -1.72
N CYS A 202 -13.62 13.81 -1.75
CA CYS A 202 -12.96 13.11 -2.84
C CYS A 202 -14.00 12.77 -3.91
N LYS A 203 -13.79 13.26 -5.15
CA LYS A 203 -14.73 13.15 -6.28
C LYS A 203 -14.18 12.25 -7.38
N GLY A 204 -13.68 11.07 -7.05
CA GLY A 204 -13.25 10.11 -8.06
C GLY A 204 -14.40 9.62 -8.94
N THR A 205 -14.04 8.96 -10.04
CA THR A 205 -14.93 8.18 -10.90
C THR A 205 -14.33 6.81 -11.13
N ALA A 206 -15.09 5.88 -11.71
CA ALA A 206 -14.57 4.53 -12.01
C ALA A 206 -13.33 4.58 -12.91
N ASP A 207 -13.32 5.47 -13.91
CA ASP A 207 -12.21 5.63 -14.86
C ASP A 207 -11.09 6.54 -14.34
N GLN A 208 -11.39 7.41 -13.38
CA GLN A 208 -10.47 8.40 -12.81
C GLN A 208 -10.61 8.42 -11.28
N PRO A 209 -10.16 7.37 -10.57
CA PRO A 209 -10.21 7.34 -9.12
C PRO A 209 -9.30 8.41 -8.51
N VAL A 210 -9.63 8.83 -7.30
CA VAL A 210 -8.70 9.57 -6.43
C VAL A 210 -7.76 8.56 -5.79
N THR A 211 -6.45 8.82 -5.83
CA THR A 211 -5.46 7.93 -5.19
C THR A 211 -4.73 8.67 -4.05
N LEU A 212 -4.72 8.06 -2.86
CA LEU A 212 -4.06 8.56 -1.66
C LEU A 212 -3.11 7.48 -1.12
N ARG A 213 -1.79 7.72 -1.17
CA ARG A 213 -0.79 6.69 -0.87
C ARG A 213 0.51 7.25 -0.31
N GLY A 214 1.38 6.38 0.18
CA GLY A 214 2.75 6.77 0.55
C GLY A 214 3.59 7.25 -0.65
N ASP A 215 4.59 8.08 -0.39
CA ASP A 215 5.44 8.71 -1.42
C ASP A 215 6.57 7.81 -1.95
N ARG A 216 6.73 6.60 -1.41
CA ARG A 216 7.70 5.62 -1.88
C ARG A 216 7.22 4.99 -3.19
N LEU A 217 7.97 5.23 -4.28
CA LEU A 217 7.69 4.70 -5.62
C LEU A 217 8.57 3.51 -5.99
N ASP A 218 9.56 3.22 -5.15
CA ASP A 218 10.53 2.14 -5.32
C ASP A 218 10.00 0.80 -4.75
N ARG A 219 10.86 -0.19 -4.76
CA ARG A 219 10.57 -1.55 -4.28
C ARG A 219 11.40 -1.88 -3.05
N MET A 220 10.80 -2.58 -2.10
CA MET A 220 11.54 -3.19 -1.00
C MET A 220 12.33 -4.42 -1.49
N PHE A 221 11.69 -5.23 -2.33
CA PHE A 221 12.25 -6.38 -3.05
C PHE A 221 11.70 -6.39 -4.48
N ASP A 222 12.33 -7.09 -5.39
CA ASP A 222 11.91 -7.15 -6.81
C ASP A 222 10.42 -7.50 -6.99
N TYR A 223 9.87 -8.34 -6.11
CA TYR A 223 8.47 -8.74 -6.13
C TYR A 223 7.55 -7.88 -5.25
N LEU A 224 8.10 -7.00 -4.40
CA LEU A 224 7.34 -6.26 -3.38
C LEU A 224 7.59 -4.76 -3.48
N PRO A 225 6.76 -4.01 -4.20
CA PRO A 225 6.82 -2.55 -4.21
C PRO A 225 6.39 -1.98 -2.85
N TYR A 226 6.96 -0.84 -2.46
CA TYR A 226 6.53 -0.12 -1.26
C TYR A 226 5.05 0.27 -1.29
N ASP A 227 4.46 0.36 -2.46
CA ASP A 227 3.03 0.59 -2.67
C ASP A 227 2.12 -0.44 -1.97
N ARG A 228 2.63 -1.64 -1.74
CA ARG A 228 1.92 -2.71 -1.03
C ARG A 228 2.20 -2.77 0.47
N MET A 229 3.12 -1.92 0.95
CA MET A 229 3.47 -1.87 2.38
C MET A 229 2.47 -1.02 3.15
N SER A 230 2.33 -1.28 4.44
CA SER A 230 1.50 -0.50 5.35
C SER A 230 2.33 0.46 6.20
N GLY A 231 1.70 1.49 6.78
CA GLY A 231 2.34 2.36 7.77
C GLY A 231 3.29 3.42 7.20
N LEU A 232 3.15 3.78 5.92
CA LEU A 232 4.03 4.76 5.27
C LEU A 232 3.60 6.22 5.53
N TRP A 233 2.37 6.46 5.98
CA TRP A 233 1.80 7.77 6.28
C TRP A 233 0.63 7.64 7.26
N ASN A 234 0.15 8.75 7.83
CA ASN A 234 -0.80 8.72 8.93
C ASN A 234 -2.26 8.42 8.53
N GLY A 235 -2.63 8.62 7.24
CA GLY A 235 -3.99 8.47 6.75
C GLY A 235 -4.84 9.74 6.89
N ILE A 236 -6.17 9.56 6.94
CA ILE A 236 -7.15 10.65 7.07
C ILE A 236 -7.77 10.61 8.47
N HIS A 237 -7.79 11.74 9.14
CA HIS A 237 -8.41 11.90 10.44
C HIS A 237 -9.53 12.96 10.39
N PHE A 238 -10.77 12.52 10.50
CA PHE A 238 -11.92 13.38 10.67
C PHE A 238 -12.10 13.69 12.15
N LEU A 239 -11.85 14.95 12.52
CA LEU A 239 -11.95 15.40 13.90
C LEU A 239 -13.40 15.70 14.28
N GLU A 240 -13.63 15.85 15.57
CA GLU A 240 -14.94 16.25 16.12
C GLU A 240 -15.54 17.43 15.35
N LYS A 241 -16.83 17.37 15.03
CA LYS A 241 -17.58 18.40 14.26
C LYS A 241 -17.24 18.53 12.78
N SER A 242 -16.44 17.65 12.23
CA SER A 242 -16.28 17.53 10.77
C SER A 242 -17.45 16.74 10.19
N TYR A 243 -18.28 17.36 9.36
CA TYR A 243 -19.51 16.77 8.83
C TYR A 243 -19.59 16.83 7.31
N ASP A 244 -20.51 16.02 6.75
CA ASP A 244 -20.81 15.98 5.32
C ASP A 244 -19.59 15.62 4.45
N ASN A 245 -18.64 14.89 5.02
CA ASN A 245 -17.47 14.39 4.30
C ASN A 245 -17.87 13.27 3.32
N ARG A 246 -17.19 13.22 2.19
CA ARG A 246 -17.47 12.23 1.16
C ARG A 246 -16.18 11.72 0.51
N MET A 247 -16.07 10.41 0.42
CA MET A 247 -15.03 9.72 -0.36
C MET A 247 -15.74 8.84 -1.40
N GLU A 248 -15.52 9.16 -2.68
CA GLU A 248 -16.14 8.47 -3.79
C GLU A 248 -15.08 8.05 -4.80
N PHE A 249 -15.12 6.77 -5.23
CA PHE A 249 -14.09 6.17 -6.07
C PHE A 249 -12.68 6.56 -5.63
N THR A 250 -12.40 6.35 -4.35
CA THR A 250 -11.12 6.68 -3.74
C THR A 250 -10.36 5.39 -3.43
N ASP A 251 -9.13 5.33 -3.84
CA ASP A 251 -8.16 4.30 -3.47
C ASP A 251 -7.21 4.89 -2.42
N LEU A 252 -7.33 4.42 -1.18
CA LEU A 252 -6.48 4.82 -0.07
C LEU A 252 -5.71 3.63 0.44
N HIS A 253 -4.38 3.70 0.43
CA HIS A 253 -3.57 2.59 0.90
C HIS A 253 -2.25 3.00 1.52
N SER A 254 -1.57 2.01 2.08
CA SER A 254 -0.25 2.14 2.70
C SER A 254 -0.21 3.05 3.92
N ALA A 255 -1.35 3.37 4.53
CA ALA A 255 -1.43 4.25 5.70
C ALA A 255 -1.14 3.52 7.02
N PHE A 256 -0.90 4.29 8.09
CA PHE A 256 -0.98 3.76 9.44
C PHE A 256 -2.45 3.45 9.76
N HIS A 257 -3.32 4.46 9.94
CA HIS A 257 -4.77 4.28 9.86
C HIS A 257 -5.23 4.74 8.48
N GLY A 258 -6.07 3.97 7.80
CA GLY A 258 -6.66 4.43 6.55
C GLY A 258 -7.52 5.68 6.79
N VAL A 259 -8.62 5.49 7.51
CA VAL A 259 -9.54 6.55 7.92
C VAL A 259 -9.88 6.39 9.39
N ARG A 260 -9.76 7.47 10.15
CA ARG A 260 -10.23 7.58 11.53
C ARG A 260 -11.29 8.67 11.64
N VAL A 261 -12.39 8.37 12.33
CA VAL A 261 -13.51 9.29 12.57
C VAL A 261 -13.71 9.45 14.06
N ASP A 262 -13.46 10.63 14.60
CA ASP A 262 -13.66 10.95 16.01
C ASP A 262 -15.15 11.10 16.35
N SER A 263 -15.44 11.06 17.64
CA SER A 263 -16.80 11.20 18.19
C SER A 263 -17.46 12.50 17.74
N SER A 264 -18.68 12.39 17.18
CA SER A 264 -19.45 13.51 16.65
C SER A 264 -20.95 13.34 16.95
N ASP A 265 -21.77 14.35 16.63
CA ASP A 265 -23.21 14.27 16.74
C ASP A 265 -23.80 13.28 15.72
N VAL A 266 -24.35 12.19 16.20
CA VAL A 266 -24.92 11.11 15.36
C VAL A 266 -26.22 11.52 14.63
N ALA A 267 -26.81 12.68 14.94
CA ALA A 267 -27.92 13.23 14.16
C ALA A 267 -27.49 13.79 12.80
N ARG A 268 -26.18 14.03 12.61
CA ARG A 268 -25.60 14.56 11.38
C ARG A 268 -24.69 13.54 10.72
N GLN A 269 -24.74 13.47 9.39
CA GLN A 269 -23.81 12.62 8.61
C GLN A 269 -22.37 13.14 8.75
N THR A 270 -21.48 12.30 9.30
CA THR A 270 -20.07 12.64 9.42
C THR A 270 -19.32 12.27 8.15
N LEU A 271 -19.49 11.04 7.67
CA LEU A 271 -18.74 10.53 6.52
C LEU A 271 -19.59 9.58 5.69
N THR A 272 -19.52 9.73 4.38
CA THR A 272 -19.99 8.74 3.40
C THR A 272 -18.81 8.25 2.57
N ILE A 273 -18.60 6.93 2.53
CA ILE A 273 -17.62 6.26 1.67
C ILE A 273 -18.41 5.45 0.65
N ALA A 274 -18.17 5.68 -0.64
CA ALA A 274 -18.85 4.96 -1.71
C ALA A 274 -17.86 4.55 -2.81
N ASN A 275 -18.04 3.35 -3.37
CA ASN A 275 -17.24 2.84 -4.50
C ASN A 275 -15.72 2.94 -4.27
N SER A 276 -15.27 2.80 -3.03
CA SER A 276 -13.89 3.11 -2.64
C SER A 276 -13.15 1.87 -2.14
N THR A 277 -11.84 1.94 -2.15
CA THR A 277 -10.96 0.90 -1.60
C THR A 277 -10.08 1.52 -0.52
N ILE A 278 -10.03 0.91 0.66
CA ILE A 278 -9.09 1.27 1.73
C ILE A 278 -8.36 -0.02 2.14
N HIS A 279 -7.04 -0.04 1.98
CA HIS A 279 -6.29 -1.28 2.16
C HIS A 279 -4.84 -1.07 2.63
N ASN A 280 -4.21 -2.16 3.06
CA ASN A 280 -2.82 -2.19 3.49
C ASN A 280 -2.53 -1.14 4.58
N CYS A 281 -3.27 -1.22 5.69
CA CYS A 281 -3.12 -0.31 6.82
C CYS A 281 -2.44 -1.01 8.00
N GLN A 282 -1.51 -0.33 8.67
CA GLN A 282 -0.85 -0.85 9.88
C GLN A 282 -1.75 -0.74 11.12
N GLY A 283 -2.74 0.15 11.11
CA GLY A 283 -3.81 0.26 12.10
C GLY A 283 -5.12 -0.30 11.54
N HIS A 284 -6.21 0.44 11.67
CA HIS A 284 -7.51 0.12 11.05
C HIS A 284 -7.58 0.65 9.62
N ALA A 285 -8.29 -0.06 8.72
CA ALA A 285 -8.64 0.56 7.44
C ALA A 285 -9.68 1.67 7.63
N LEU A 286 -10.74 1.40 8.40
CA LEU A 286 -11.69 2.41 8.86
C LEU A 286 -11.98 2.21 10.36
N TYR A 287 -11.83 3.27 11.16
CA TYR A 287 -12.24 3.29 12.55
C TYR A 287 -13.23 4.43 12.82
N VAL A 288 -14.36 4.09 13.43
CA VAL A 288 -15.46 5.02 13.72
C VAL A 288 -15.70 5.05 15.23
N GLU A 289 -15.58 6.22 15.83
CA GLU A 289 -15.91 6.46 17.22
C GLU A 289 -17.18 7.33 17.28
N LYS A 290 -18.29 6.81 17.78
CA LYS A 290 -19.57 7.50 18.06
C LYS A 290 -19.95 8.55 17.00
N SER A 291 -20.07 8.14 15.77
CA SER A 291 -20.37 9.03 14.63
C SER A 291 -21.36 8.40 13.69
N LYS A 292 -21.98 9.22 12.82
CA LYS A 292 -22.83 8.73 11.75
C LYS A 292 -22.03 8.51 10.48
N VAL A 293 -21.89 7.25 10.07
CA VAL A 293 -21.07 6.86 8.90
C VAL A 293 -21.85 5.89 8.00
N THR A 294 -21.75 6.11 6.70
CA THR A 294 -22.31 5.20 5.68
C THR A 294 -21.16 4.70 4.78
N VAL A 295 -21.11 3.39 4.56
CA VAL A 295 -20.14 2.74 3.66
C VAL A 295 -20.90 1.89 2.65
N GLU A 296 -20.75 2.19 1.37
CA GLU A 296 -21.43 1.50 0.29
C GLU A 296 -20.47 1.07 -0.81
N ASN A 297 -20.71 -0.09 -1.42
CA ASN A 297 -19.94 -0.60 -2.57
C ASN A 297 -18.42 -0.51 -2.38
N SER A 298 -17.92 -0.71 -1.18
CA SER A 298 -16.53 -0.41 -0.86
C SER A 298 -15.79 -1.64 -0.35
N GLN A 299 -14.50 -1.66 -0.62
CA GLN A 299 -13.57 -2.69 -0.17
C GLN A 299 -12.72 -2.14 0.96
N LEU A 300 -12.77 -2.77 2.14
CA LEU A 300 -11.92 -2.50 3.29
C LEU A 300 -11.12 -3.76 3.59
N THR A 301 -9.80 -3.75 3.33
CA THR A 301 -9.03 -5.00 3.36
C THR A 301 -7.63 -4.83 3.93
N ASN A 302 -7.06 -5.91 4.44
CA ASN A 302 -5.64 -6.00 4.82
C ASN A 302 -5.20 -4.91 5.81
N ALA A 303 -5.78 -4.90 7.00
CA ALA A 303 -5.40 -4.02 8.10
C ALA A 303 -4.87 -4.84 9.28
N LEU A 304 -3.82 -4.40 9.97
CA LEU A 304 -3.31 -5.11 11.15
C LEU A 304 -4.35 -5.14 12.27
N ASN A 305 -5.05 -4.03 12.49
CA ASN A 305 -6.23 -3.99 13.31
C ASN A 305 -7.44 -4.43 12.47
N ASN A 306 -8.63 -3.90 12.72
CA ASN A 306 -9.80 -4.30 11.96
C ASN A 306 -9.86 -3.62 10.59
N CYS A 307 -10.40 -4.31 9.58
CA CYS A 307 -10.80 -3.65 8.35
C CYS A 307 -11.88 -2.59 8.62
N LEU A 308 -12.84 -2.91 9.49
CA LEU A 308 -13.80 -1.97 10.04
C LEU A 308 -13.87 -2.10 11.56
N GLY A 309 -13.50 -1.05 12.29
CA GLY A 309 -13.69 -0.92 13.74
C GLY A 309 -14.74 0.13 14.05
N VAL A 310 -15.73 -0.20 14.89
CA VAL A 310 -16.82 0.69 15.31
C VAL A 310 -16.95 0.65 16.81
N ASP A 311 -16.90 1.81 17.47
CA ASP A 311 -17.19 1.94 18.89
C ASP A 311 -18.31 2.97 19.09
N GLY A 312 -19.57 2.49 19.05
CA GLY A 312 -20.76 3.32 19.15
C GLY A 312 -21.15 4.05 17.85
N GLY A 313 -22.21 4.84 17.93
CA GLY A 313 -22.70 5.67 16.82
C GLY A 313 -23.83 5.06 15.99
N ASP A 314 -23.99 5.55 14.76
CA ASP A 314 -24.96 5.08 13.75
C ASP A 314 -24.16 4.74 12.47
N VAL A 315 -23.94 3.46 12.20
CA VAL A 315 -23.11 3.02 11.08
C VAL A 315 -23.90 2.09 10.17
N GLN A 316 -23.88 2.40 8.89
CA GLN A 316 -24.53 1.59 7.85
C GLN A 316 -23.48 1.10 6.83
N VAL A 317 -23.52 -0.19 6.57
CA VAL A 317 -22.64 -0.87 5.62
C VAL A 317 -23.48 -1.64 4.62
N ASN A 318 -23.28 -1.39 3.32
CA ASN A 318 -24.06 -2.06 2.29
C ASN A 318 -23.19 -2.41 1.06
N ASN A 319 -23.33 -3.64 0.55
CA ASN A 319 -22.58 -4.15 -0.59
C ASN A 319 -21.05 -3.93 -0.44
N CYS A 320 -20.50 -4.24 0.72
CA CYS A 320 -19.07 -4.08 1.00
C CYS A 320 -18.34 -5.43 1.06
N THR A 321 -17.04 -5.39 0.86
CA THR A 321 -16.13 -6.52 1.11
C THR A 321 -15.17 -6.12 2.23
N LEU A 322 -15.29 -6.80 3.38
CA LEU A 322 -14.37 -6.71 4.51
C LEU A 322 -13.52 -7.98 4.50
N ALA A 323 -12.24 -7.89 4.10
CA ALA A 323 -11.41 -9.08 3.93
C ALA A 323 -10.05 -8.94 4.60
N GLN A 324 -9.83 -9.77 5.63
CA GLN A 324 -8.66 -9.68 6.51
C GLN A 324 -7.59 -10.69 6.12
N PHE A 325 -6.70 -10.28 5.23
CA PHE A 325 -5.56 -11.07 4.79
C PHE A 325 -4.22 -10.36 5.05
N TYR A 326 -4.14 -9.52 6.08
CA TYR A 326 -2.92 -8.80 6.43
C TYR A 326 -1.76 -9.78 6.67
N PRO A 327 -0.67 -9.70 5.91
CA PRO A 327 0.32 -10.76 5.86
C PRO A 327 1.46 -10.61 6.86
N PHE A 328 1.69 -9.41 7.43
CA PHE A 328 2.90 -9.10 8.18
C PHE A 328 2.86 -9.51 9.66
N ASP A 329 1.67 -9.80 10.20
CA ASP A 329 1.52 -10.22 11.61
C ASP A 329 0.38 -11.23 11.75
N SER A 330 0.67 -12.35 12.40
CA SER A 330 -0.33 -13.36 12.74
C SER A 330 -1.32 -12.93 13.82
N ASN A 331 -0.97 -11.90 14.61
CA ASN A 331 -1.84 -11.33 15.65
C ASN A 331 -2.78 -10.25 15.10
N ARG A 332 -2.98 -10.18 13.77
CA ARG A 332 -3.98 -9.29 13.18
C ARG A 332 -5.36 -9.49 13.81
N ALA A 333 -6.12 -8.39 13.93
CA ALA A 333 -7.47 -8.44 14.44
C ALA A 333 -8.45 -8.98 13.37
N SER A 334 -9.72 -9.19 13.74
CA SER A 334 -10.79 -9.62 12.83
C SER A 334 -11.12 -8.56 11.77
N ALA A 335 -11.75 -8.98 10.67
CA ALA A 335 -12.20 -8.06 9.63
C ALA A 335 -13.16 -6.99 10.15
N LEU A 336 -14.10 -7.39 11.01
CA LEU A 336 -15.08 -6.49 11.62
C LEU A 336 -15.02 -6.56 13.16
N ASN A 337 -14.97 -5.39 13.79
CA ASN A 337 -15.26 -5.24 15.22
C ASN A 337 -16.30 -4.12 15.38
N PHE A 338 -17.41 -4.42 16.09
CA PHE A 338 -18.43 -3.44 16.44
C PHE A 338 -18.77 -3.54 17.92
N SER A 339 -18.76 -2.42 18.62
CA SER A 339 -18.89 -2.42 20.07
C SER A 339 -19.67 -1.22 20.60
N ALA A 340 -20.19 -1.39 21.83
CA ALA A 340 -20.73 -0.32 22.66
C ALA A 340 -19.91 -0.15 23.94
N LEU A 341 -18.62 -0.47 23.90
CA LEU A 341 -17.75 -0.47 25.10
C LEU A 341 -17.58 0.91 25.70
N LYS A 342 -17.34 1.93 24.87
CA LYS A 342 -17.17 3.32 25.32
C LYS A 342 -18.41 4.17 25.06
N HIS A 343 -19.08 3.94 23.95
CA HIS A 343 -20.17 4.77 23.47
C HIS A 343 -21.38 3.93 23.05
N PRO A 344 -22.63 4.43 23.22
CA PRO A 344 -23.82 3.72 22.74
C PRO A 344 -23.74 3.46 21.24
N LEU A 345 -23.92 2.20 20.84
CA LEU A 345 -24.16 1.80 19.46
C LEU A 345 -25.65 1.96 19.17
N GLN A 346 -26.02 3.14 18.68
CA GLN A 346 -27.41 3.47 18.40
C GLN A 346 -27.97 2.61 17.28
N GLN A 347 -27.13 2.39 16.25
CA GLN A 347 -27.44 1.50 15.15
C GLN A 347 -26.15 1.04 14.45
N PHE A 348 -26.05 -0.27 14.19
CA PHE A 348 -25.12 -0.85 13.25
C PHE A 348 -25.90 -1.77 12.30
N VAL A 349 -25.98 -1.42 11.03
CA VAL A 349 -26.68 -2.23 10.03
C VAL A 349 -25.71 -2.61 8.91
N CYS A 350 -25.54 -3.91 8.74
CA CYS A 350 -24.69 -4.48 7.71
C CYS A 350 -25.54 -5.31 6.75
N ARG A 351 -25.55 -4.92 5.44
CA ARG A 351 -26.34 -5.58 4.40
C ARG A 351 -25.47 -6.01 3.24
N ASN A 352 -25.85 -7.10 2.59
CA ASN A 352 -25.26 -7.54 1.33
C ASN A 352 -23.73 -7.53 1.34
N THR A 353 -23.11 -7.82 2.48
CA THR A 353 -21.67 -7.62 2.73
C THR A 353 -20.97 -8.95 2.95
N LEU A 354 -19.81 -9.11 2.31
CA LEU A 354 -18.90 -10.23 2.49
C LEU A 354 -17.88 -9.88 3.57
N ILE A 355 -17.84 -10.66 4.65
CA ILE A 355 -16.90 -10.51 5.77
C ILE A 355 -16.09 -11.81 5.88
N THR A 356 -14.80 -11.75 5.60
CA THR A 356 -13.95 -12.95 5.53
C THR A 356 -12.49 -12.64 5.84
N GLY A 357 -11.65 -13.66 5.96
CA GLY A 357 -10.22 -13.52 6.25
C GLY A 357 -9.57 -14.85 6.65
N TYR A 358 -8.33 -14.78 7.11
CA TYR A 358 -7.60 -15.97 7.53
C TYR A 358 -8.09 -16.53 8.87
N SER A 359 -8.68 -15.72 9.75
CA SER A 359 -9.13 -16.18 11.05
C SER A 359 -10.41 -17.05 10.94
N ALA A 360 -10.63 -17.93 11.89
CA ALA A 360 -11.85 -18.71 11.93
C ALA A 360 -13.09 -17.87 12.31
N ASP A 361 -12.84 -16.72 12.93
CA ASP A 361 -13.85 -15.74 13.33
C ASP A 361 -13.37 -14.35 12.92
N GLU A 362 -14.04 -13.77 11.94
CA GLU A 362 -13.74 -12.46 11.38
C GLU A 362 -14.74 -11.38 11.79
N MET A 363 -15.61 -11.69 12.76
CA MET A 363 -16.61 -10.77 13.30
C MET A 363 -16.59 -10.79 14.82
N MET A 364 -16.35 -9.62 15.43
CA MET A 364 -16.35 -9.45 16.87
C MET A 364 -17.39 -8.40 17.28
N GLY A 365 -18.31 -8.79 18.18
CA GLY A 365 -19.29 -7.90 18.78
C GLY A 365 -19.03 -7.70 20.27
N GLY A 366 -19.25 -6.50 20.81
CA GLY A 366 -18.99 -6.24 22.22
C GLY A 366 -19.94 -5.26 22.89
N LYS A 367 -20.67 -5.74 23.93
CA LYS A 367 -21.49 -4.93 24.81
C LYS A 367 -20.82 -4.88 26.19
N PRO A 368 -20.70 -3.71 26.83
CA PRO A 368 -20.15 -3.65 28.19
C PRO A 368 -21.10 -4.37 29.17
N VAL A 369 -20.54 -5.28 29.93
CA VAL A 369 -21.21 -5.95 31.06
C VAL A 369 -20.93 -5.21 32.36
N LYS A 370 -19.81 -4.47 32.40
CA LYS A 370 -19.37 -3.72 33.59
C LYS A 370 -19.04 -2.26 33.22
N ASP A 371 -19.24 -1.38 34.19
CA ASP A 371 -18.84 0.02 34.03
C ASP A 371 -17.31 0.21 34.17
N ALA A 372 -16.84 1.44 34.07
CA ALA A 372 -15.43 1.79 34.21
C ALA A 372 -14.84 1.47 35.59
N THR A 373 -15.66 1.20 36.62
CA THR A 373 -15.24 0.82 37.98
C THR A 373 -15.15 -0.69 38.14
N GLY A 374 -15.62 -1.47 37.16
CA GLY A 374 -15.67 -2.92 37.18
C GLY A 374 -16.92 -3.49 37.84
N GLU A 375 -17.90 -2.67 38.15
CA GLU A 375 -19.22 -3.07 38.61
C GLU A 375 -20.17 -3.27 37.41
N ASP A 376 -21.27 -4.04 37.61
CA ASP A 376 -22.29 -4.19 36.57
C ASP A 376 -22.92 -2.82 36.28
N ALA A 377 -22.90 -2.40 35.02
CA ALA A 377 -23.51 -1.13 34.62
C ALA A 377 -25.01 -1.14 34.94
N ALA A 378 -25.47 -0.16 35.72
CA ALA A 378 -26.88 -0.04 36.07
C ALA A 378 -27.79 0.13 34.83
N GLU A 379 -27.25 0.83 33.79
CA GLU A 379 -27.85 0.92 32.46
C GLU A 379 -26.74 0.79 31.39
N PRO A 380 -26.55 -0.40 30.81
CA PRO A 380 -25.55 -0.59 29.78
C PRO A 380 -25.89 0.25 28.54
N ASN A 381 -24.84 0.70 27.80
CA ASN A 381 -24.98 1.40 26.53
C ASN A 381 -25.89 0.62 25.57
N ALA A 382 -26.71 1.33 24.79
CA ALA A 382 -27.48 0.70 23.71
C ALA A 382 -26.52 -0.05 22.77
N PHE A 383 -26.92 -1.27 22.40
CA PHE A 383 -26.18 -2.15 21.51
C PHE A 383 -27.13 -2.70 20.45
N ASN A 384 -27.46 -1.86 19.46
CA ASN A 384 -28.38 -2.19 18.39
C ASN A 384 -27.64 -2.52 17.11
N TYR A 385 -27.76 -3.75 16.62
CA TYR A 385 -27.12 -4.16 15.39
C TYR A 385 -28.00 -5.13 14.59
N LYS A 386 -27.70 -5.23 13.29
CA LYS A 386 -28.37 -6.15 12.38
C LYS A 386 -27.50 -6.50 11.19
N PHE A 387 -27.50 -7.77 10.81
CA PHE A 387 -26.90 -8.30 9.60
C PHE A 387 -27.98 -8.87 8.70
N GLU A 388 -28.02 -8.47 7.43
CA GLU A 388 -29.03 -8.89 6.48
C GLU A 388 -28.38 -9.28 5.14
N ASN A 389 -28.64 -10.49 4.67
CA ASN A 389 -28.12 -11.02 3.40
C ASN A 389 -26.59 -10.92 3.30
N CYS A 390 -25.89 -11.31 4.34
CA CYS A 390 -24.42 -11.28 4.42
C CYS A 390 -23.82 -12.69 4.29
N VAL A 391 -22.57 -12.75 3.88
CA VAL A 391 -21.73 -13.95 4.00
C VAL A 391 -20.63 -13.61 5.01
N ILE A 392 -20.56 -14.34 6.11
CA ILE A 392 -19.69 -14.02 7.24
C ILE A 392 -18.89 -15.25 7.67
N ARG A 393 -17.57 -15.12 7.69
CA ARG A 393 -16.67 -16.11 8.26
C ARG A 393 -16.64 -15.95 9.78
N THR A 394 -17.48 -16.71 10.44
CA THR A 394 -17.65 -16.77 11.90
C THR A 394 -18.40 -18.07 12.26
N PRO A 395 -18.25 -18.61 13.47
CA PRO A 395 -19.10 -19.70 13.95
C PRO A 395 -20.58 -19.36 13.82
N GLU A 396 -21.41 -20.38 13.51
CA GLU A 396 -22.86 -20.19 13.42
C GLU A 396 -23.41 -19.68 14.75
N VAL A 397 -24.21 -18.63 14.67
CA VAL A 397 -24.89 -18.06 15.85
C VAL A 397 -26.06 -18.95 16.20
N THR A 398 -26.04 -19.55 17.40
CA THR A 398 -27.06 -20.47 17.90
C THR A 398 -27.84 -19.93 19.08
N ASP A 399 -27.42 -18.80 19.65
CA ASP A 399 -28.11 -18.15 20.77
C ASP A 399 -29.46 -17.56 20.30
N GLU A 400 -30.56 -17.98 20.94
CA GLU A 400 -31.91 -17.55 20.58
C GLU A 400 -32.14 -16.03 20.74
N GLU A 401 -31.39 -15.36 21.61
CA GLU A 401 -31.46 -13.90 21.79
C GLU A 401 -30.72 -13.16 20.68
N GLU A 402 -29.68 -13.76 20.11
CA GLU A 402 -28.85 -13.15 19.06
C GLU A 402 -29.38 -13.45 17.63
N LEU A 403 -30.03 -14.59 17.41
CA LEU A 403 -30.55 -15.02 16.11
C LEU A 403 -31.39 -13.96 15.37
N PRO A 404 -32.27 -13.15 16.03
CA PRO A 404 -33.07 -12.13 15.35
C PRO A 404 -32.25 -11.02 14.69
N HIS A 405 -30.98 -10.88 15.08
CA HIS A 405 -30.05 -9.90 14.49
C HIS A 405 -29.43 -10.36 13.16
N PHE A 406 -29.61 -11.65 12.80
CA PHE A 406 -29.02 -12.23 11.59
C PHE A 406 -30.14 -12.74 10.66
N VAL A 407 -30.36 -12.04 9.55
CA VAL A 407 -31.42 -12.37 8.59
C VAL A 407 -30.81 -12.80 7.27
N ASN A 408 -31.07 -14.01 6.80
CA ASN A 408 -30.51 -14.56 5.56
C ASN A 408 -28.99 -14.52 5.51
N VAL A 409 -28.33 -14.76 6.64
CA VAL A 409 -26.85 -14.77 6.73
C VAL A 409 -26.33 -16.17 6.45
N VAL A 410 -25.28 -16.26 5.67
CA VAL A 410 -24.48 -17.48 5.47
C VAL A 410 -23.29 -17.41 6.41
N PHE A 411 -23.22 -18.33 7.36
CA PHE A 411 -22.09 -18.50 8.27
C PHE A 411 -21.08 -19.48 7.65
N GLU A 412 -19.82 -19.06 7.52
CA GLU A 412 -18.74 -19.89 7.04
C GLU A 412 -17.84 -20.34 8.19
N GLU A 413 -18.15 -21.52 8.70
CA GLU A 413 -17.39 -22.13 9.79
C GLU A 413 -16.02 -22.66 9.34
N LYS A 414 -15.07 -22.71 10.29
CA LYS A 414 -13.70 -23.20 10.08
C LYS A 414 -13.65 -24.63 9.51
N GLU A 415 -14.61 -25.48 9.90
CA GLU A 415 -14.61 -26.91 9.55
C GLU A 415 -14.80 -27.18 8.05
N ASN A 416 -15.24 -26.20 7.28
CA ASN A 416 -15.50 -26.30 5.83
C ASN A 416 -14.27 -26.02 4.95
N ALA A 417 -13.07 -26.23 5.45
CA ALA A 417 -11.75 -26.12 4.81
C ALA A 417 -11.06 -24.76 4.93
N ASP A 418 -9.77 -24.79 5.26
CA ASP A 418 -8.90 -23.59 5.41
C ASP A 418 -8.82 -22.73 4.14
N SER A 419 -9.26 -23.23 2.99
CA SER A 419 -9.26 -22.53 1.71
C SER A 419 -10.57 -21.81 1.37
N VAL A 420 -11.65 -21.94 2.16
CA VAL A 420 -12.96 -21.34 1.83
C VAL A 420 -12.84 -19.82 1.73
N CYS A 421 -12.13 -19.20 2.67
CA CYS A 421 -11.95 -17.74 2.69
C CYS A 421 -11.25 -17.18 1.43
N THR A 422 -10.30 -17.92 0.86
CA THR A 422 -9.59 -17.50 -0.35
C THR A 422 -10.37 -17.81 -1.62
N ASN A 423 -11.26 -18.81 -1.58
CA ASN A 423 -12.08 -19.23 -2.73
C ASN A 423 -13.14 -18.20 -3.14
N HIS A 424 -13.39 -17.17 -2.31
CA HIS A 424 -14.25 -16.06 -2.71
C HIS A 424 -13.63 -15.20 -3.82
N PHE A 425 -12.30 -15.16 -3.93
CA PHE A 425 -11.59 -14.15 -4.67
C PHE A 425 -10.79 -14.72 -5.83
N LYS A 426 -10.61 -13.92 -6.87
CA LYS A 426 -9.78 -14.29 -8.02
C LYS A 426 -8.34 -14.53 -7.63
N LYS A 427 -7.81 -13.77 -6.65
CA LYS A 427 -6.44 -13.90 -6.19
C LYS A 427 -6.26 -13.48 -4.73
N VAL A 428 -5.61 -14.33 -3.97
CA VAL A 428 -5.09 -14.03 -2.62
C VAL A 428 -3.68 -14.58 -2.53
N ASP A 429 -2.67 -13.74 -2.72
CA ASP A 429 -1.24 -14.09 -2.65
C ASP A 429 -0.59 -13.28 -1.53
N GLY A 430 -0.57 -13.84 -0.32
CA GLY A 430 -0.01 -13.19 0.87
C GLY A 430 1.50 -13.01 0.80
N ASP A 431 2.23 -13.89 0.11
CA ASP A 431 3.70 -13.83 0.01
C ASP A 431 4.14 -12.64 -0.85
N LYS A 432 3.39 -12.34 -1.91
CA LYS A 432 3.65 -11.21 -2.80
C LYS A 432 2.79 -9.99 -2.49
N GLN A 433 1.86 -10.13 -1.54
CA GLN A 433 0.84 -9.12 -1.24
C GLN A 433 0.08 -8.66 -2.49
N ASP A 434 -0.26 -9.63 -3.32
CA ASP A 434 -0.93 -9.42 -4.58
C ASP A 434 -2.34 -10.00 -4.51
N TYR A 435 -3.33 -9.11 -4.46
CA TYR A 435 -4.71 -9.46 -4.18
C TYR A 435 -5.64 -8.95 -5.28
N ASP A 436 -6.59 -9.79 -5.68
CA ASP A 436 -7.73 -9.41 -6.50
C ASP A 436 -9.01 -9.87 -5.81
N PHE A 437 -9.65 -8.96 -5.10
CA PHE A 437 -10.86 -9.23 -4.31
C PHE A 437 -12.15 -9.25 -5.14
N ARG A 438 -12.07 -9.21 -6.46
CA ARG A 438 -13.22 -9.54 -7.31
C ARG A 438 -13.61 -10.99 -7.11
N LEU A 439 -14.92 -11.28 -7.20
CA LEU A 439 -15.42 -12.62 -6.92
C LEU A 439 -14.90 -13.65 -7.94
N ALA A 440 -14.50 -14.79 -7.43
CA ALA A 440 -14.24 -16.00 -8.22
C ALA A 440 -15.54 -16.78 -8.40
N LYS A 441 -15.64 -17.58 -9.46
CA LYS A 441 -16.82 -18.44 -9.74
C LYS A 441 -17.16 -19.45 -8.63
N THR A 442 -16.23 -19.67 -7.72
CA THR A 442 -16.38 -20.58 -6.57
C THR A 442 -16.98 -19.90 -5.35
N SER A 443 -17.18 -18.57 -5.40
CA SER A 443 -17.68 -17.82 -4.26
C SER A 443 -19.16 -18.13 -3.97
N VAL A 444 -19.46 -18.41 -2.71
CA VAL A 444 -20.85 -18.53 -2.25
C VAL A 444 -21.57 -17.18 -2.15
N ALA A 445 -20.85 -16.07 -2.31
CA ALA A 445 -21.42 -14.71 -2.31
C ALA A 445 -22.22 -14.38 -3.57
N ILE A 446 -22.04 -15.16 -4.65
CA ILE A 446 -22.72 -14.96 -5.92
C ILE A 446 -24.23 -15.18 -5.78
N ASP A 447 -25.05 -14.29 -6.35
CA ASP A 447 -26.52 -14.35 -6.41
C ASP A 447 -27.21 -14.32 -5.03
N ARG A 448 -26.61 -13.70 -4.00
CA ARG A 448 -27.14 -13.76 -2.62
C ARG A 448 -27.49 -12.42 -1.99
N ALA A 449 -27.20 -11.30 -2.61
CA ALA A 449 -27.64 -10.01 -2.10
C ALA A 449 -29.16 -9.82 -2.35
N ASP A 450 -29.78 -9.02 -1.51
CA ASP A 450 -31.19 -8.67 -1.66
C ASP A 450 -31.36 -7.58 -2.76
N PRO A 451 -32.06 -7.88 -3.87
CA PRO A 451 -32.28 -6.91 -4.93
C PRO A 451 -32.97 -5.62 -4.49
N ALA A 452 -33.74 -5.67 -3.39
CA ALA A 452 -34.46 -4.50 -2.87
C ALA A 452 -33.54 -3.50 -2.17
N THR A 453 -32.40 -3.97 -1.62
CA THR A 453 -31.47 -3.16 -0.84
C THR A 453 -30.09 -3.05 -1.47
N ALA A 454 -29.77 -3.88 -2.46
CA ALA A 454 -28.51 -3.83 -3.17
C ALA A 454 -28.37 -2.52 -3.98
N THR A 455 -27.15 -2.05 -4.08
CA THR A 455 -26.80 -0.91 -4.92
C THR A 455 -26.96 -1.26 -6.41
N LYS A 456 -27.24 -0.28 -7.28
CA LYS A 456 -27.51 -0.52 -8.70
C LYS A 456 -26.27 -0.95 -9.49
N THR A 457 -25.11 -0.55 -9.03
CA THR A 457 -23.81 -0.87 -9.64
C THR A 457 -22.88 -1.39 -8.56
N ASP A 458 -21.86 -2.11 -8.95
CA ASP A 458 -20.78 -2.55 -8.07
C ASP A 458 -19.71 -1.44 -7.86
N ARG A 459 -18.65 -1.74 -7.13
CA ARG A 459 -17.54 -0.82 -6.83
C ARG A 459 -16.88 -0.27 -8.11
N ASN A 460 -16.87 -1.01 -9.19
CA ASN A 460 -16.29 -0.62 -10.48
C ASN A 460 -17.31 0.06 -11.43
N ALA A 461 -18.48 0.46 -10.93
CA ALA A 461 -19.59 0.98 -11.69
C ALA A 461 -20.19 -0.02 -12.70
N ILE A 462 -19.95 -1.32 -12.52
CA ILE A 462 -20.56 -2.38 -13.33
C ILE A 462 -22.01 -2.59 -12.84
N PRO A 463 -23.03 -2.56 -13.72
CA PRO A 463 -24.40 -2.82 -13.32
C PRO A 463 -24.55 -4.20 -12.67
N ARG A 464 -25.22 -4.25 -11.52
CA ARG A 464 -25.63 -5.52 -10.89
C ARG A 464 -26.81 -6.08 -11.67
N ASP A 465 -26.91 -7.40 -11.71
CA ASP A 465 -28.00 -8.07 -12.41
C ASP A 465 -29.24 -8.27 -11.50
N GLU A 466 -30.22 -9.09 -11.94
CA GLU A 466 -31.47 -9.32 -11.20
C GLU A 466 -31.28 -10.11 -9.89
N ARG A 467 -30.14 -10.79 -9.75
CA ARG A 467 -29.72 -11.51 -8.54
C ARG A 467 -28.34 -11.02 -8.11
N PRO A 468 -28.28 -9.83 -7.52
CA PRO A 468 -27.02 -9.18 -7.22
C PRO A 468 -26.17 -9.99 -6.24
N ASP A 469 -24.87 -9.79 -6.35
CA ASP A 469 -23.89 -10.47 -5.50
C ASP A 469 -23.70 -9.77 -4.15
N VAL A 470 -23.38 -10.55 -3.14
CA VAL A 470 -22.91 -10.06 -1.85
C VAL A 470 -21.46 -9.57 -1.99
N GLY A 471 -21.19 -8.38 -1.44
CA GLY A 471 -19.87 -7.76 -1.51
C GLY A 471 -19.78 -6.57 -2.43
N ALA A 472 -18.57 -6.01 -2.52
CA ALA A 472 -18.29 -4.80 -3.29
C ALA A 472 -18.31 -5.01 -4.82
N TYR A 473 -18.20 -6.23 -5.27
CA TYR A 473 -18.05 -6.56 -6.69
C TYR A 473 -19.14 -7.49 -7.18
N GLU A 474 -19.58 -7.27 -8.41
CA GLU A 474 -20.46 -8.18 -9.14
C GLU A 474 -19.63 -9.17 -9.95
N PHE A 475 -19.92 -10.46 -9.83
CA PHE A 475 -19.24 -11.50 -10.59
C PHE A 475 -19.55 -11.36 -12.08
N LYS A 476 -18.53 -11.39 -12.89
CA LYS A 476 -18.65 -11.47 -14.34
C LYS A 476 -17.79 -12.61 -14.84
N GLU A 477 -18.40 -13.51 -15.60
CA GLU A 477 -17.68 -14.55 -16.29
C GLU A 477 -16.76 -13.91 -17.36
N GLU A 478 -15.46 -14.13 -17.24
CA GLU A 478 -14.52 -13.66 -18.27
C GLU A 478 -14.79 -14.45 -19.54
N LYS A 479 -15.14 -13.75 -20.61
CA LYS A 479 -15.15 -14.38 -21.93
C LYS A 479 -13.73 -14.82 -22.23
N THR A 480 -13.49 -16.13 -22.25
CA THR A 480 -12.27 -16.70 -22.84
C THR A 480 -12.22 -16.20 -24.28
N GLU A 481 -11.32 -15.26 -24.60
CA GLU A 481 -10.97 -14.99 -25.99
C GLU A 481 -10.47 -16.33 -26.57
N GLU A 482 -11.24 -16.90 -27.49
CA GLU A 482 -10.74 -18.05 -28.26
C GLU A 482 -9.46 -17.58 -28.96
N PRO A 483 -8.36 -18.35 -28.88
CA PRO A 483 -7.14 -17.98 -29.57
C PRO A 483 -7.48 -17.80 -31.04
N ASN A 484 -7.17 -16.63 -31.56
CA ASN A 484 -7.36 -16.30 -32.97
C ASN A 484 -6.66 -17.38 -33.82
N PRO A 485 -7.37 -18.17 -34.64
CA PRO A 485 -6.77 -19.28 -35.39
C PRO A 485 -5.87 -18.81 -36.55
N GLN A 486 -5.38 -17.57 -36.53
CA GLN A 486 -4.54 -16.96 -37.56
C GLN A 486 -3.23 -16.35 -37.03
N GLU A 487 -2.61 -16.89 -35.96
CA GLU A 487 -1.19 -16.65 -35.68
C GLU A 487 -0.39 -17.95 -35.70
#